data_148dc48a0218f9a185d4bdbc8b461304
#
_entry.id   148dc48a0218f9a185d4bdbc8b461304
#
_cell.length_a   1.000
_cell.length_b   1.000
_cell.length_c   1.000
_cell.angle_alpha   90.00
_cell.angle_beta   90.00
_cell.angle_gamma   90.00
#
_symmetry.space_group_name_H-M   'P 1'
#
loop_
_entity.id
_entity.type
_entity.pdbx_description
1 polymer ?
#
loop_
_entity_poly.entity_id
_entity_poly.type
_entity_poly.pdbx_seq_one_letter_code
_entity_poly.pdbx_strand_id
1 'polypeptide(L)'
;MRKGEKQAVGRKTFVYSDELNDDFARSNGKIKKKKIDAEYKYVIKNPVWKAGAFVVYRLLATPIGYLSMKFGYGLRIENRKAIKKFTDEKTGFFLYGNHTQGWGDAFSPTLACFPHKVHVVVNADAVSIPVVGSVAHMVGGMPLPSDIGGMKNFLSAMKKFTDCGNVVAIYPEAHIWPYYNGIREFSDASFAYPLKFKKPVVAFVVTYRKRKVMKSRKPYITVTLSDPFYPENYKNKTELRNAVYAFMAETVEKQKSYGYNTYIKENKVENNDSM
;
A
#
# COMPACT_ATOMS: atom_id res chain seq x y z
N MET A 1 27.84 0.73 -28.07
CA MET A 1 26.79 1.73 -27.78
C MET A 1 25.86 1.81 -28.99
N ARG A 2 24.64 1.31 -28.90
CA ARG A 2 23.62 1.44 -29.97
C ARG A 2 22.95 2.82 -29.84
N LYS A 3 23.17 3.65 -30.88
CA LYS A 3 22.49 4.93 -31.08
C LYS A 3 21.00 4.68 -31.26
N GLY A 4 20.16 5.37 -30.44
CA GLY A 4 18.80 5.75 -30.89
C GLY A 4 17.59 5.09 -30.23
N GLU A 5 17.59 4.84 -28.91
CA GLU A 5 16.28 4.78 -28.22
C GLU A 5 15.98 6.13 -27.60
N LYS A 6 15.12 6.92 -28.25
CA LYS A 6 14.51 8.10 -27.67
C LYS A 6 13.74 7.66 -26.42
N GLN A 7 14.21 8.06 -25.23
CA GLN A 7 13.45 7.86 -23.99
C GLN A 7 12.03 8.41 -24.23
N ALA A 8 11.05 7.54 -24.15
CA ALA A 8 9.65 7.95 -24.27
C ALA A 8 9.35 8.95 -23.14
N VAL A 9 8.76 10.08 -23.49
CA VAL A 9 8.40 11.16 -22.56
C VAL A 9 7.68 10.57 -21.35
N GLY A 10 8.22 10.77 -20.14
CA GLY A 10 7.64 10.34 -18.86
C GLY A 10 8.24 9.08 -18.22
N ARG A 11 9.10 8.32 -18.91
CA ARG A 11 9.78 7.17 -18.31
C ARG A 11 11.04 7.62 -17.59
N LYS A 12 11.29 7.01 -16.43
CA LYS A 12 12.48 7.29 -15.61
C LYS A 12 13.32 6.04 -15.43
N THR A 13 14.62 6.23 -15.36
CA THR A 13 15.55 5.21 -14.88
C THR A 13 15.95 5.56 -13.46
N PHE A 14 15.79 4.61 -12.56
CA PHE A 14 16.20 4.70 -11.17
C PHE A 14 17.38 3.76 -10.95
N VAL A 15 18.41 4.24 -10.29
CA VAL A 15 19.55 3.42 -9.85
C VAL A 15 19.37 3.20 -8.36
N TYR A 16 19.50 1.97 -7.88
CA TYR A 16 19.37 1.62 -6.47
C TYR A 16 20.56 0.79 -6.00
N SER A 17 20.93 0.97 -4.75
CA SER A 17 21.99 0.23 -4.06
C SER A 17 21.44 -0.73 -3.02
N ASP A 18 20.31 -0.35 -2.38
CA ASP A 18 19.63 -1.10 -1.33
C ASP A 18 18.14 -1.25 -1.66
N GLU A 19 17.73 -2.47 -2.00
CA GLU A 19 16.35 -2.75 -2.39
C GLU A 19 15.34 -2.54 -1.24
N LEU A 20 15.79 -2.71 0.01
CA LEU A 20 14.92 -2.57 1.18
C LEU A 20 14.76 -1.11 1.64
N ASN A 21 15.81 -0.29 1.50
CA ASN A 21 15.87 1.03 2.11
C ASN A 21 15.82 2.20 1.12
N ASP A 22 16.08 1.97 -0.18
CA ASP A 22 16.03 3.03 -1.16
C ASP A 22 14.58 3.49 -1.41
N ASP A 23 14.37 4.81 -1.29
CA ASP A 23 13.06 5.46 -1.43
C ASP A 23 13.08 6.51 -2.53
N PHE A 24 12.36 6.27 -3.62
CA PHE A 24 12.29 7.16 -4.77
C PHE A 24 11.12 8.15 -4.74
N ALA A 25 10.35 8.15 -3.66
CA ALA A 25 9.20 9.05 -3.47
C ALA A 25 9.31 9.91 -2.19
N ARG A 26 10.50 10.01 -1.61
CA ARG A 26 10.74 10.77 -0.38
C ARG A 26 10.29 12.23 -0.51
N SER A 27 9.57 12.72 0.47
CA SER A 27 9.35 14.15 0.66
C SER A 27 10.69 14.85 0.94
N ASN A 28 10.88 16.05 0.40
CA ASN A 28 12.15 16.82 0.46
C ASN A 28 12.58 17.28 1.88
N GLY A 29 12.31 16.50 2.93
CA GLY A 29 12.82 16.74 4.28
C GLY A 29 12.31 17.99 5.01
N LYS A 30 11.45 18.82 4.39
CA LYS A 30 10.96 20.10 4.94
C LYS A 30 9.79 19.95 5.92
N ILE A 31 9.25 18.73 6.10
CA ILE A 31 8.08 18.51 6.96
C ILE A 31 8.57 18.14 8.36
N LYS A 32 8.24 18.97 9.37
CA LYS A 32 8.45 18.63 10.78
C LYS A 32 7.53 17.46 11.14
N LYS A 33 8.10 16.29 11.37
CA LYS A 33 7.34 15.07 11.68
C LYS A 33 6.58 15.22 12.98
N LYS A 34 5.28 14.94 12.93
CA LYS A 34 4.44 14.85 14.13
C LYS A 34 4.86 13.60 14.92
N LYS A 35 5.03 13.77 16.24
CA LYS A 35 5.23 12.62 17.13
C LYS A 35 3.93 11.85 17.26
N ILE A 36 3.99 10.54 17.02
CA ILE A 36 2.86 9.62 17.10
C ILE A 36 3.08 8.74 18.34
N ASP A 37 2.79 9.31 19.49
CA ASP A 37 3.02 8.73 20.82
C ASP A 37 1.72 8.21 21.47
N ALA A 38 1.75 7.98 22.77
CA ALA A 38 0.61 7.52 23.56
C ALA A 38 -0.60 8.46 23.56
N GLU A 39 -0.40 9.75 23.26
CA GLU A 39 -1.49 10.74 23.20
C GLU A 39 -2.20 10.74 21.85
N TYR A 40 -1.60 10.13 20.81
CA TYR A 40 -2.19 10.09 19.48
C TYR A 40 -3.47 9.25 19.44
N LYS A 41 -4.58 9.87 19.00
CA LYS A 41 -5.91 9.25 18.96
C LYS A 41 -6.21 8.69 17.57
N TYR A 42 -5.95 7.40 17.34
CA TYR A 42 -6.34 6.70 16.12
C TYR A 42 -7.86 6.58 15.96
N VAL A 43 -8.58 6.47 17.09
CA VAL A 43 -10.04 6.31 17.12
C VAL A 43 -10.66 7.55 17.74
N ILE A 44 -11.27 8.40 16.90
CA ILE A 44 -11.98 9.60 17.37
C ILE A 44 -13.43 9.24 17.66
N LYS A 45 -13.89 9.51 18.89
CA LYS A 45 -15.25 9.18 19.36
C LYS A 45 -16.27 10.28 19.06
N ASN A 46 -15.83 11.52 18.81
CA ASN A 46 -16.70 12.68 18.59
C ASN A 46 -17.65 12.42 17.39
N PRO A 47 -18.97 12.56 17.56
CA PRO A 47 -19.98 12.27 16.54
C PRO A 47 -19.90 13.23 15.34
N VAL A 48 -19.63 14.52 15.60
CA VAL A 48 -19.48 15.53 14.53
C VAL A 48 -18.28 15.18 13.64
N TRP A 49 -17.14 14.82 14.26
CA TRP A 49 -15.98 14.35 13.51
C TRP A 49 -16.30 13.11 12.68
N LYS A 50 -17.03 12.14 13.25
CA LYS A 50 -17.42 10.92 12.52
C LYS A 50 -18.28 11.22 11.30
N ALA A 51 -19.26 12.13 11.46
CA ALA A 51 -20.10 12.58 10.35
C ALA A 51 -19.27 13.27 9.27
N GLY A 52 -18.40 14.20 9.64
CA GLY A 52 -17.47 14.86 8.72
C GLY A 52 -16.53 13.86 8.01
N ALA A 53 -15.95 12.92 8.76
CA ALA A 53 -15.10 11.87 8.19
C ALA A 53 -15.88 10.95 7.24
N PHE A 54 -17.14 10.65 7.51
CA PHE A 54 -18.01 9.89 6.59
C PHE A 54 -18.21 10.64 5.27
N VAL A 55 -18.56 11.93 5.34
CA VAL A 55 -18.75 12.78 4.16
C VAL A 55 -17.46 12.84 3.34
N VAL A 56 -16.33 13.18 3.98
CA VAL A 56 -15.03 13.29 3.30
C VAL A 56 -14.63 11.95 2.66
N TYR A 57 -14.75 10.85 3.40
CA TYR A 57 -14.32 9.53 2.91
C TYR A 57 -15.26 8.97 1.84
N ARG A 58 -16.58 8.93 2.12
CA ARG A 58 -17.56 8.23 1.28
C ARG A 58 -18.09 9.08 0.12
N LEU A 59 -18.34 10.37 0.38
CA LEU A 59 -19.00 11.22 -0.60
C LEU A 59 -18.04 12.05 -1.42
N LEU A 60 -16.80 12.28 -0.95
CA LEU A 60 -15.80 13.06 -1.67
C LEU A 60 -14.64 12.18 -2.14
N ALA A 61 -13.83 11.65 -1.21
CA ALA A 61 -12.58 10.96 -1.56
C ALA A 61 -12.80 9.67 -2.37
N THR A 62 -13.79 8.85 -2.01
CA THR A 62 -14.07 7.59 -2.72
C THR A 62 -14.55 7.83 -4.17
N PRO A 63 -15.53 8.72 -4.46
CA PRO A 63 -15.92 9.04 -5.84
C PRO A 63 -14.80 9.69 -6.65
N ILE A 64 -14.06 10.66 -6.07
CA ILE A 64 -12.93 11.31 -6.74
C ILE A 64 -11.85 10.27 -7.06
N GLY A 65 -11.51 9.42 -6.09
CA GLY A 65 -10.57 8.31 -6.28
C GLY A 65 -11.05 7.36 -7.38
N TYR A 66 -12.33 6.98 -7.38
CA TYR A 66 -12.91 6.12 -8.41
C TYR A 66 -12.79 6.74 -9.81
N LEU A 67 -13.22 7.99 -9.99
CA LEU A 67 -13.13 8.68 -11.27
C LEU A 67 -11.68 8.79 -11.75
N SER A 68 -10.78 9.22 -10.87
CA SER A 68 -9.35 9.32 -11.16
C SER A 68 -8.74 7.97 -11.56
N MET A 69 -9.00 6.91 -10.80
CA MET A 69 -8.43 5.59 -11.06
C MET A 69 -9.07 4.93 -12.28
N LYS A 70 -10.39 5.08 -12.48
CA LYS A 70 -11.09 4.49 -13.61
C LYS A 70 -10.70 5.15 -14.94
N PHE A 71 -10.76 6.48 -15.00
CA PHE A 71 -10.54 7.22 -16.24
C PHE A 71 -9.06 7.62 -16.43
N GLY A 72 -8.35 7.95 -15.36
CA GLY A 72 -6.93 8.32 -15.41
C GLY A 72 -6.02 7.10 -15.64
N TYR A 73 -6.25 6.02 -14.90
CA TYR A 73 -5.38 4.84 -14.88
C TYR A 73 -6.04 3.57 -15.44
N GLY A 74 -7.28 3.63 -15.91
CA GLY A 74 -7.99 2.49 -16.48
C GLY A 74 -8.04 1.30 -15.52
N LEU A 75 -8.28 1.58 -14.23
CA LEU A 75 -8.29 0.60 -13.15
C LEU A 75 -9.20 -0.57 -13.47
N ARG A 76 -8.65 -1.77 -13.32
CA ARG A 76 -9.39 -3.04 -13.27
C ARG A 76 -9.15 -3.68 -11.92
N ILE A 77 -10.17 -4.30 -11.36
CA ILE A 77 -10.08 -5.06 -10.10
C ILE A 77 -10.49 -6.50 -10.41
N GLU A 78 -9.57 -7.41 -10.12
CA GLU A 78 -9.75 -8.85 -10.36
C GLU A 78 -9.93 -9.59 -9.03
N ASN A 79 -10.65 -10.70 -9.09
CA ASN A 79 -10.98 -11.59 -7.97
C ASN A 79 -11.65 -10.89 -6.77
N ARG A 80 -12.43 -9.84 -7.00
CA ARG A 80 -13.16 -9.13 -5.93
C ARG A 80 -14.13 -10.03 -5.15
N LYS A 81 -14.58 -11.13 -5.77
CA LYS A 81 -15.44 -12.13 -5.13
C LYS A 81 -14.78 -12.78 -3.91
N ALA A 82 -13.44 -12.84 -3.85
CA ALA A 82 -12.69 -13.42 -2.74
C ALA A 82 -13.00 -12.78 -1.38
N ILE A 83 -13.36 -11.48 -1.38
CA ILE A 83 -13.71 -10.75 -0.14
C ILE A 83 -15.22 -10.66 0.12
N LYS A 84 -16.06 -11.27 -0.75
CA LYS A 84 -17.52 -11.18 -0.61
C LYS A 84 -18.00 -11.71 0.74
N LYS A 85 -17.48 -12.84 1.19
CA LYS A 85 -17.80 -13.43 2.50
C LYS A 85 -17.57 -12.43 3.63
N PHE A 86 -16.45 -11.73 3.64
CA PHE A 86 -16.15 -10.73 4.68
C PHE A 86 -17.10 -9.54 4.65
N THR A 87 -17.58 -9.16 3.47
CA THR A 87 -18.58 -8.10 3.31
C THR A 87 -19.94 -8.55 3.88
N ASP A 88 -20.36 -9.75 3.55
CA ASP A 88 -21.65 -10.33 3.99
C ASP A 88 -21.64 -10.52 5.53
N GLU A 89 -20.56 -11.02 6.09
CA GLU A 89 -20.38 -11.28 7.52
C GLU A 89 -19.94 -10.03 8.31
N LYS A 90 -19.69 -8.91 7.64
CA LYS A 90 -19.11 -7.68 8.25
C LYS A 90 -17.81 -7.94 9.01
N THR A 91 -17.00 -8.86 8.51
CA THR A 91 -15.72 -9.25 9.13
C THR A 91 -14.59 -8.43 8.52
N GLY A 92 -13.72 -7.86 9.37
CA GLY A 92 -12.53 -7.14 8.92
C GLY A 92 -11.35 -8.07 8.69
N PHE A 93 -10.41 -7.61 7.86
CA PHE A 93 -9.22 -8.37 7.48
C PHE A 93 -8.02 -7.44 7.26
N PHE A 94 -6.84 -8.03 7.11
CA PHE A 94 -5.63 -7.33 6.72
C PHE A 94 -5.43 -7.43 5.21
N LEU A 95 -5.03 -6.30 4.60
CA LEU A 95 -4.74 -6.21 3.17
C LEU A 95 -3.25 -5.89 2.99
N TYR A 96 -2.49 -6.76 2.34
CA TYR A 96 -1.07 -6.56 2.08
C TYR A 96 -0.82 -6.32 0.59
N GLY A 97 -0.16 -5.22 0.26
CA GLY A 97 0.06 -4.81 -1.13
C GLY A 97 1.48 -4.40 -1.47
N ASN A 98 1.84 -4.47 -2.75
CA ASN A 98 3.07 -3.89 -3.27
C ASN A 98 2.95 -2.35 -3.38
N HIS A 99 4.04 -1.62 -3.09
CA HIS A 99 4.04 -0.17 -2.93
C HIS A 99 4.67 0.54 -4.13
N THR A 100 3.87 0.70 -5.20
CA THR A 100 4.39 1.17 -6.49
C THR A 100 3.64 2.36 -7.09
N GLN A 101 2.61 2.86 -6.40
CA GLN A 101 1.73 3.92 -6.89
C GLN A 101 1.55 5.03 -5.85
N GLY A 102 2.22 6.19 -6.00
CA GLY A 102 2.06 7.28 -5.05
C GLY A 102 0.60 7.73 -4.85
N TRP A 103 -0.11 8.03 -5.93
CA TRP A 103 -1.53 8.40 -5.87
C TRP A 103 -2.45 7.19 -5.75
N GLY A 104 -2.17 6.14 -6.51
CA GLY A 104 -3.00 4.94 -6.57
C GLY A 104 -3.07 4.19 -5.25
N ASP A 105 -1.98 4.13 -4.51
CA ASP A 105 -1.90 3.40 -3.23
C ASP A 105 -2.76 4.02 -2.13
N ALA A 106 -3.11 5.31 -2.27
CA ALA A 106 -4.07 5.96 -1.36
C ALA A 106 -5.54 5.55 -1.65
N PHE A 107 -5.89 5.23 -2.89
CA PHE A 107 -7.29 4.99 -3.30
C PHE A 107 -7.59 3.54 -3.69
N SER A 108 -6.65 2.85 -4.32
CA SER A 108 -6.87 1.50 -4.84
C SER A 108 -7.34 0.49 -3.78
N PRO A 109 -6.80 0.48 -2.53
CA PRO A 109 -7.30 -0.40 -1.47
C PRO A 109 -8.78 -0.14 -1.14
N THR A 110 -9.16 1.14 -1.03
CA THR A 110 -10.56 1.55 -0.77
C THR A 110 -11.49 1.09 -1.88
N LEU A 111 -11.07 1.24 -3.15
CA LEU A 111 -11.89 0.85 -4.30
C LEU A 111 -11.99 -0.67 -4.45
N ALA A 112 -10.92 -1.39 -4.18
CA ALA A 112 -10.89 -2.84 -4.24
C ALA A 112 -11.75 -3.48 -3.14
N CYS A 113 -11.71 -2.91 -1.93
CA CYS A 113 -12.40 -3.45 -0.77
C CYS A 113 -13.78 -2.80 -0.49
N PHE A 114 -14.29 -1.94 -1.40
CA PHE A 114 -15.61 -1.36 -1.22
C PHE A 114 -16.68 -2.45 -1.04
N PRO A 115 -17.61 -2.38 -0.08
CA PRO A 115 -17.97 -1.23 0.77
C PRO A 115 -17.21 -1.11 2.10
N HIS A 116 -16.22 -1.96 2.39
CA HIS A 116 -15.44 -1.83 3.62
C HIS A 116 -14.77 -0.45 3.70
N LYS A 117 -14.64 0.08 4.92
CA LYS A 117 -13.73 1.19 5.17
C LYS A 117 -12.31 0.65 5.27
N VAL A 118 -11.37 1.23 4.54
CA VAL A 118 -9.96 0.86 4.58
C VAL A 118 -9.19 1.88 5.42
N HIS A 119 -8.36 1.37 6.34
CA HIS A 119 -7.37 2.14 7.07
C HIS A 119 -6.00 1.77 6.54
N VAL A 120 -5.29 2.74 5.95
CA VAL A 120 -3.97 2.52 5.35
C VAL A 120 -2.88 2.89 6.34
N VAL A 121 -1.99 1.97 6.64
CA VAL A 121 -0.80 2.26 7.45
C VAL A 121 0.14 3.17 6.64
N VAL A 122 0.47 4.32 7.20
CA VAL A 122 1.25 5.36 6.52
C VAL A 122 2.42 5.84 7.39
N ASN A 123 3.41 6.47 6.77
CA ASN A 123 4.46 7.15 7.52
C ASN A 123 3.88 8.37 8.27
N ALA A 124 4.48 8.76 9.41
CA ALA A 124 4.08 9.92 10.19
C ALA A 124 4.05 11.22 9.36
N ASP A 125 4.87 11.32 8.32
CA ASP A 125 4.90 12.47 7.41
C ASP A 125 3.54 12.76 6.77
N ALA A 126 2.78 11.73 6.43
CA ALA A 126 1.46 11.85 5.79
C ALA A 126 0.41 12.59 6.65
N VAL A 127 0.58 12.55 7.98
CA VAL A 127 -0.32 13.22 8.94
C VAL A 127 0.30 14.45 9.59
N SER A 128 1.52 14.82 9.18
CA SER A 128 2.27 15.94 9.78
C SER A 128 1.96 17.28 9.14
N ILE A 129 1.41 17.31 7.95
CA ILE A 129 1.04 18.55 7.25
C ILE A 129 -0.28 19.07 7.84
N PRO A 130 -0.35 20.33 8.33
CA PRO A 130 -1.58 20.94 8.82
C PRO A 130 -2.71 20.81 7.77
N VAL A 131 -3.96 20.63 8.21
CA VAL A 131 -5.14 20.39 7.39
C VAL A 131 -5.08 19.05 6.64
N VAL A 132 -4.03 18.80 5.84
CA VAL A 132 -3.85 17.55 5.08
C VAL A 132 -3.80 16.34 6.02
N GLY A 133 -3.12 16.47 7.18
CA GLY A 133 -3.07 15.42 8.19
C GLY A 133 -4.45 15.07 8.78
N SER A 134 -5.32 16.07 8.97
CA SER A 134 -6.70 15.82 9.41
C SER A 134 -7.50 15.12 8.33
N VAL A 135 -7.37 15.52 7.06
CA VAL A 135 -8.01 14.86 5.92
C VAL A 135 -7.46 13.44 5.77
N ALA A 136 -6.14 13.24 5.88
CA ALA A 136 -5.53 11.91 5.84
C ALA A 136 -6.12 10.97 6.90
N HIS A 137 -6.35 11.46 8.12
CA HIS A 137 -7.00 10.68 9.17
C HIS A 137 -8.49 10.40 8.83
N MET A 138 -9.23 11.38 8.29
CA MET A 138 -10.63 11.18 7.88
C MET A 138 -10.76 10.11 6.80
N VAL A 139 -9.83 10.08 5.84
CA VAL A 139 -9.80 9.08 4.76
C VAL A 139 -9.14 7.74 5.16
N GLY A 140 -8.84 7.55 6.44
CA GLY A 140 -8.36 6.27 6.97
C GLY A 140 -6.84 6.15 7.08
N GLY A 141 -6.09 7.22 6.95
CA GLY A 141 -4.64 7.20 7.22
C GLY A 141 -4.36 6.83 8.68
N MET A 142 -3.50 5.83 8.88
CA MET A 142 -3.12 5.28 10.18
C MET A 142 -1.59 5.36 10.34
N PRO A 143 -1.06 6.46 10.93
CA PRO A 143 0.38 6.68 10.99
C PRO A 143 1.09 5.66 11.88
N LEU A 144 2.29 5.27 11.47
CA LEU A 144 3.17 4.42 12.28
C LEU A 144 3.55 5.15 13.58
N PRO A 145 3.55 4.45 14.72
CA PRO A 145 3.93 5.03 16.01
C PRO A 145 5.42 5.35 16.07
N SER A 146 5.76 6.38 16.87
CA SER A 146 7.13 6.83 17.10
C SER A 146 7.78 6.16 18.31
N ASP A 147 6.97 5.57 19.20
CA ASP A 147 7.44 4.98 20.46
C ASP A 147 6.53 3.81 20.92
N ILE A 148 6.93 3.16 22.02
CA ILE A 148 6.22 2.01 22.60
C ILE A 148 4.80 2.38 23.07
N GLY A 149 4.61 3.59 23.60
CA GLY A 149 3.29 4.07 24.05
C GLY A 149 2.33 4.21 22.87
N GLY A 150 2.78 4.83 21.79
CA GLY A 150 2.05 4.92 20.53
C GLY A 150 1.76 3.55 19.92
N MET A 151 2.69 2.58 20.06
CA MET A 151 2.48 1.21 19.56
C MET A 151 1.28 0.52 20.22
N LYS A 152 1.08 0.70 21.54
CA LYS A 152 -0.09 0.14 22.23
C LYS A 152 -1.40 0.67 21.63
N ASN A 153 -1.49 1.98 21.39
CA ASN A 153 -2.67 2.61 20.79
C ASN A 153 -2.87 2.18 19.34
N PHE A 154 -1.79 2.04 18.58
CA PHE A 154 -1.79 1.55 17.19
C PHE A 154 -2.37 0.14 17.09
N LEU A 155 -1.88 -0.79 17.91
CA LEU A 155 -2.36 -2.17 17.96
C LEU A 155 -3.83 -2.25 18.41
N SER A 156 -4.22 -1.45 19.41
CA SER A 156 -5.61 -1.36 19.86
C SER A 156 -6.54 -0.86 18.76
N ALA A 157 -6.08 0.13 17.98
CA ALA A 157 -6.84 0.65 16.85
C ALA A 157 -6.99 -0.38 15.71
N MET A 158 -5.91 -1.09 15.33
CA MET A 158 -5.97 -2.16 14.35
C MET A 158 -7.00 -3.22 14.72
N LYS A 159 -6.91 -3.70 15.99
CA LYS A 159 -7.87 -4.68 16.49
C LYS A 159 -9.30 -4.16 16.39
N LYS A 160 -9.54 -2.93 16.88
CA LYS A 160 -10.87 -2.32 16.85
C LYS A 160 -11.40 -2.16 15.42
N PHE A 161 -10.58 -1.69 14.49
CA PHE A 161 -11.01 -1.51 13.10
C PHE A 161 -11.39 -2.85 12.47
N THR A 162 -10.54 -3.87 12.62
CA THR A 162 -10.84 -5.20 12.07
C THR A 162 -12.02 -5.89 12.76
N ASP A 163 -12.24 -5.68 14.05
CA ASP A 163 -13.42 -6.18 14.75
C ASP A 163 -14.72 -5.49 14.31
N CYS A 164 -14.62 -4.23 13.84
CA CYS A 164 -15.74 -3.49 13.29
C CYS A 164 -15.96 -3.72 11.78
N GLY A 165 -15.37 -4.75 11.18
CA GLY A 165 -15.54 -5.07 9.77
C GLY A 165 -14.75 -4.17 8.81
N ASN A 166 -13.81 -3.38 9.31
CA ASN A 166 -12.95 -2.54 8.47
C ASN A 166 -11.70 -3.31 8.05
N VAL A 167 -11.03 -2.81 7.02
CA VAL A 167 -9.79 -3.36 6.48
C VAL A 167 -8.61 -2.52 6.96
N VAL A 168 -7.52 -3.18 7.34
CA VAL A 168 -6.23 -2.52 7.61
C VAL A 168 -5.28 -2.88 6.48
N ALA A 169 -4.92 -1.88 5.67
CA ALA A 169 -4.01 -2.04 4.54
C ALA A 169 -2.57 -1.70 4.94
N ILE A 170 -1.65 -2.56 4.59
CA ILE A 170 -0.21 -2.44 4.87
C ILE A 170 0.57 -2.67 3.58
N TYR A 171 1.53 -1.81 3.32
CA TYR A 171 2.51 -1.98 2.27
C TYR A 171 3.83 -2.45 2.89
N PRO A 172 4.10 -3.77 2.94
CA PRO A 172 5.24 -4.30 3.69
C PRO A 172 6.59 -3.93 3.06
N GLU A 173 6.62 -3.52 1.81
CA GLU A 173 7.79 -2.99 1.11
C GLU A 173 8.28 -1.64 1.66
N ALA A 174 7.50 -0.97 2.53
CA ALA A 174 7.76 0.28 3.23
C ALA A 174 7.96 1.52 2.32
N HIS A 175 8.76 1.44 1.26
CA HIS A 175 9.11 2.55 0.38
C HIS A 175 8.43 2.44 -0.98
N ILE A 176 8.09 3.59 -1.60
CA ILE A 176 7.45 3.61 -2.92
C ILE A 176 8.53 3.52 -4.00
N TRP A 177 8.41 2.50 -4.86
CA TRP A 177 9.16 2.43 -6.11
C TRP A 177 8.20 2.70 -7.29
N PRO A 178 8.18 3.93 -7.83
CA PRO A 178 7.15 4.35 -8.77
C PRO A 178 7.09 3.48 -10.03
N TYR A 179 5.97 2.81 -10.26
CA TYR A 179 5.72 1.93 -11.40
C TYR A 179 6.70 0.74 -11.51
N TYR A 180 7.25 0.29 -10.37
CA TYR A 180 8.02 -0.95 -10.36
C TYR A 180 7.10 -2.12 -10.73
N ASN A 181 7.57 -2.99 -11.60
CA ASN A 181 6.77 -4.07 -12.17
C ASN A 181 7.06 -5.44 -11.57
N GLY A 182 7.81 -5.49 -10.48
CA GLY A 182 8.10 -6.65 -9.66
C GLY A 182 7.51 -6.54 -8.26
N ILE A 183 7.89 -7.48 -7.39
CA ILE A 183 7.67 -7.46 -5.94
C ILE A 183 9.03 -7.40 -5.27
N ARG A 184 9.23 -6.40 -4.41
CA ARG A 184 10.47 -6.28 -3.62
C ARG A 184 10.41 -7.16 -2.37
N GLU A 185 11.58 -7.55 -1.89
CA GLU A 185 11.67 -8.23 -0.60
C GLU A 185 11.14 -7.35 0.53
N PHE A 186 10.50 -7.97 1.53
CA PHE A 186 9.98 -7.28 2.69
C PHE A 186 10.03 -8.14 3.96
N SER A 187 10.08 -7.47 5.11
CA SER A 187 10.11 -8.09 6.42
C SER A 187 8.80 -8.80 6.76
N ASP A 188 8.89 -9.82 7.59
CA ASP A 188 7.74 -10.51 8.18
C ASP A 188 7.14 -9.82 9.42
N ALA A 189 7.72 -8.69 9.86
CA ALA A 189 7.36 -8.04 11.11
C ALA A 189 5.87 -7.70 11.22
N SER A 190 5.27 -7.13 10.16
CA SER A 190 3.86 -6.75 10.15
C SER A 190 2.90 -7.94 10.13
N PHE A 191 3.36 -9.11 9.68
CA PHE A 191 2.56 -10.34 9.65
C PHE A 191 2.29 -10.93 11.04
N ALA A 192 2.94 -10.39 12.08
CA ALA A 192 2.58 -10.68 13.46
C ALA A 192 1.17 -10.16 13.83
N TYR A 193 0.67 -9.11 13.16
CA TYR A 193 -0.64 -8.52 13.48
C TYR A 193 -1.81 -9.45 13.15
N PRO A 194 -1.95 -9.99 11.93
CA PRO A 194 -3.03 -10.92 11.62
C PRO A 194 -3.00 -12.18 12.48
N LEU A 195 -1.82 -12.73 12.79
CA LEU A 195 -1.68 -13.86 13.72
C LEU A 195 -2.18 -13.50 15.12
N LYS A 196 -1.73 -12.36 15.65
CA LYS A 196 -2.13 -11.89 16.99
C LYS A 196 -3.63 -11.64 17.09
N PHE A 197 -4.26 -11.09 16.06
CA PHE A 197 -5.68 -10.74 16.09
C PHE A 197 -6.58 -11.81 15.48
N LYS A 198 -6.02 -12.91 14.97
CA LYS A 198 -6.74 -14.00 14.29
C LYS A 198 -7.65 -13.47 13.19
N LYS A 199 -7.10 -12.60 12.34
CA LYS A 199 -7.83 -11.98 11.23
C LYS A 199 -7.24 -12.44 9.90
N PRO A 200 -8.09 -12.75 8.89
CA PRO A 200 -7.63 -13.14 7.58
C PRO A 200 -6.72 -12.09 6.91
N VAL A 201 -5.88 -12.56 6.02
CA VAL A 201 -5.04 -11.75 5.16
C VAL A 201 -5.47 -11.90 3.72
N VAL A 202 -5.58 -10.80 2.98
CA VAL A 202 -5.77 -10.79 1.53
C VAL A 202 -4.57 -10.07 0.91
N ALA A 203 -3.95 -10.68 -0.09
CA ALA A 203 -2.94 -9.99 -0.88
C ALA A 203 -3.62 -9.09 -1.93
N PHE A 204 -3.01 -7.94 -2.19
CA PHE A 204 -3.46 -6.90 -3.10
C PHE A 204 -2.31 -6.56 -4.03
N VAL A 205 -2.39 -7.01 -5.28
CA VAL A 205 -1.26 -6.91 -6.21
C VAL A 205 -1.58 -5.91 -7.30
N VAL A 206 -0.78 -4.85 -7.38
CA VAL A 206 -0.84 -3.85 -8.45
C VAL A 206 0.09 -4.27 -9.57
N THR A 207 -0.46 -4.45 -10.76
CA THR A 207 0.27 -4.73 -11.99
C THR A 207 -0.06 -3.71 -13.07
N TYR A 208 0.79 -3.62 -14.09
CA TYR A 208 0.70 -2.60 -15.12
C TYR A 208 0.38 -3.19 -16.49
N ARG A 209 -0.43 -2.46 -17.25
CA ARG A 209 -0.76 -2.78 -18.64
C ARG A 209 -0.38 -1.63 -19.56
N LYS A 210 0.33 -1.93 -20.63
CA LYS A 210 0.73 -0.95 -21.64
C LYS A 210 -0.50 -0.34 -22.31
N ARG A 211 -0.52 0.99 -22.49
CA ARG A 211 -1.55 1.66 -23.29
C ARG A 211 -1.34 1.38 -24.77
N LYS A 212 -2.41 1.03 -25.47
CA LYS A 212 -2.40 0.90 -26.95
C LYS A 212 -2.38 2.27 -27.61
N VAL A 213 -3.20 3.21 -27.09
CA VAL A 213 -3.31 4.61 -27.53
C VAL A 213 -2.73 5.52 -26.45
N MET A 214 -2.20 6.69 -26.82
CA MET A 214 -1.53 7.63 -25.89
C MET A 214 -0.38 6.97 -25.10
N LYS A 215 0.54 6.35 -25.81
CA LYS A 215 1.67 5.57 -25.26
C LYS A 215 2.61 6.36 -24.33
N SER A 216 2.57 7.69 -24.40
CA SER A 216 3.32 8.60 -23.51
C SER A 216 2.71 8.75 -22.10
N ARG A 217 1.43 8.38 -21.92
CA ARG A 217 0.77 8.45 -20.62
C ARG A 217 1.19 7.26 -19.72
N LYS A 218 1.04 7.46 -18.41
CA LYS A 218 1.22 6.43 -17.37
C LYS A 218 0.41 5.17 -17.71
N PRO A 219 0.91 3.96 -17.38
CA PRO A 219 0.27 2.71 -17.76
C PRO A 219 -1.12 2.55 -17.13
N TYR A 220 -1.90 1.64 -17.67
CA TYR A 220 -3.12 1.17 -17.00
C TYR A 220 -2.76 0.28 -15.82
N ILE A 221 -3.64 0.25 -14.82
CA ILE A 221 -3.47 -0.51 -13.59
C ILE A 221 -4.47 -1.67 -13.55
N THR A 222 -3.98 -2.83 -13.14
CA THR A 222 -4.80 -3.94 -12.66
C THR A 222 -4.49 -4.16 -11.19
N VAL A 223 -5.53 -4.35 -10.39
CA VAL A 223 -5.45 -4.76 -9.00
C VAL A 223 -6.03 -6.17 -8.90
N THR A 224 -5.24 -7.11 -8.42
CA THR A 224 -5.67 -8.50 -8.19
C THR A 224 -5.68 -8.80 -6.71
N LEU A 225 -6.81 -9.28 -6.21
CA LEU A 225 -6.94 -9.77 -4.84
C LEU A 225 -6.68 -11.28 -4.80
N SER A 226 -5.98 -11.75 -3.77
CA SER A 226 -5.86 -13.19 -3.49
C SER A 226 -7.16 -13.74 -2.91
N ASP A 227 -7.28 -15.05 -2.90
CA ASP A 227 -8.12 -15.71 -1.92
C ASP A 227 -7.55 -15.49 -0.51
N PRO A 228 -8.37 -15.57 0.55
CA PRO A 228 -7.92 -15.27 1.89
C PRO A 228 -6.89 -16.29 2.43
N PHE A 229 -5.84 -15.77 3.04
CA PHE A 229 -4.92 -16.54 3.87
C PHE A 229 -5.42 -16.48 5.31
N TYR A 230 -5.76 -17.62 5.88
CA TYR A 230 -6.23 -17.69 7.26
C TYR A 230 -5.05 -17.97 8.20
N PRO A 231 -4.82 -17.12 9.23
CA PRO A 231 -3.65 -17.23 10.12
C PRO A 231 -3.46 -18.58 10.78
N GLU A 232 -4.55 -19.29 11.08
CA GLU A 232 -4.55 -20.62 11.69
C GLU A 232 -3.91 -21.70 10.83
N ASN A 233 -3.76 -21.46 9.53
CA ASN A 233 -3.13 -22.39 8.60
C ASN A 233 -1.59 -22.25 8.56
N TYR A 234 -1.02 -21.30 9.31
CA TYR A 234 0.42 -20.99 9.30
C TYR A 234 1.03 -21.09 10.69
N LYS A 235 2.19 -21.72 10.80
CA LYS A 235 2.89 -21.94 12.07
C LYS A 235 3.40 -20.63 12.69
N ASN A 236 3.77 -19.67 11.86
CA ASN A 236 4.36 -18.40 12.30
C ASN A 236 4.19 -17.29 11.23
N LYS A 237 4.61 -16.08 11.60
CA LYS A 237 4.53 -14.90 10.74
C LYS A 237 5.37 -15.00 9.46
N THR A 238 6.49 -15.73 9.50
CA THR A 238 7.39 -15.91 8.35
C THR A 238 6.75 -16.81 7.31
N GLU A 239 6.11 -17.89 7.72
CA GLU A 239 5.39 -18.80 6.82
C GLU A 239 4.20 -18.08 6.14
N LEU A 240 3.41 -17.32 6.90
CA LEU A 240 2.33 -16.49 6.35
C LEU A 240 2.88 -15.44 5.36
N ARG A 241 3.98 -14.75 5.71
CA ARG A 241 4.63 -13.77 4.82
C ARG A 241 5.07 -14.43 3.52
N ASN A 242 5.71 -15.59 3.61
CA ASN A 242 6.19 -16.30 2.42
C ASN A 242 5.05 -16.72 1.49
N ALA A 243 3.93 -17.19 2.03
CA ALA A 243 2.75 -17.52 1.23
C ALA A 243 2.17 -16.29 0.50
N VAL A 244 2.07 -15.16 1.21
CA VAL A 244 1.60 -13.89 0.61
C VAL A 244 2.58 -13.39 -0.45
N TYR A 245 3.89 -13.43 -0.16
CA TYR A 245 4.93 -13.02 -1.12
C TYR A 245 4.89 -13.88 -2.39
N ALA A 246 4.81 -15.20 -2.25
CA ALA A 246 4.74 -16.12 -3.37
C ALA A 246 3.54 -15.82 -4.28
N PHE A 247 2.35 -15.59 -3.71
CA PHE A 247 1.17 -15.19 -4.48
C PHE A 247 1.40 -13.87 -5.23
N MET A 248 2.00 -12.86 -4.56
CA MET A 248 2.27 -11.57 -5.19
C MET A 248 3.22 -11.73 -6.38
N ALA A 249 4.33 -12.45 -6.19
CA ALA A 249 5.34 -12.67 -7.23
C ALA A 249 4.73 -13.44 -8.42
N GLU A 250 4.00 -14.53 -8.16
CA GLU A 250 3.33 -15.32 -9.18
C GLU A 250 2.30 -14.48 -9.98
N THR A 251 1.55 -13.60 -9.30
CA THR A 251 0.58 -12.73 -9.95
C THR A 251 1.26 -11.76 -10.92
N VAL A 252 2.37 -11.15 -10.50
CA VAL A 252 3.14 -10.23 -11.37
C VAL A 252 3.67 -10.95 -12.61
N GLU A 253 4.18 -12.17 -12.44
CA GLU A 253 4.70 -13.00 -13.53
C GLU A 253 3.58 -13.41 -14.49
N LYS A 254 2.48 -13.98 -13.98
CA LYS A 254 1.33 -14.41 -14.78
C LYS A 254 0.73 -13.27 -15.59
N GLN A 255 0.61 -12.09 -15.01
CA GLN A 255 0.04 -10.92 -15.68
C GLN A 255 1.06 -10.20 -16.58
N LYS A 256 2.32 -10.64 -16.62
CA LYS A 256 3.40 -10.02 -17.40
C LYS A 256 3.40 -8.50 -17.20
N SER A 257 3.51 -8.07 -15.94
CA SER A 257 3.42 -6.67 -15.55
C SER A 257 4.35 -5.79 -16.39
N TYR A 258 3.79 -4.75 -17.01
CA TYR A 258 4.52 -3.89 -17.93
C TYR A 258 5.54 -3.00 -17.21
N GLY A 259 6.81 -3.11 -17.58
CA GLY A 259 7.90 -2.24 -17.12
C GLY A 259 7.75 -0.84 -17.72
N TYR A 260 7.20 0.09 -16.94
CA TYR A 260 7.07 1.49 -17.35
C TYR A 260 8.33 2.29 -17.03
N ASN A 261 8.86 2.17 -15.83
CA ASN A 261 10.15 2.68 -15.42
C ASN A 261 11.21 1.58 -15.44
N THR A 262 12.47 1.96 -15.51
CA THR A 262 13.62 1.04 -15.45
C THR A 262 14.30 1.18 -14.09
N TYR A 263 14.60 0.06 -13.46
CA TYR A 263 15.34 -0.01 -12.21
C TYR A 263 16.63 -0.78 -12.42
N ILE A 264 17.76 -0.19 -12.07
CA ILE A 264 19.10 -0.74 -12.27
C ILE A 264 19.77 -0.83 -10.91
N LYS A 265 20.19 -2.03 -10.52
CA LYS A 265 21.00 -2.22 -9.33
C LYS A 265 22.42 -1.70 -9.58
N GLU A 266 22.90 -0.86 -8.67
CA GLU A 266 24.29 -0.40 -8.72
C GLU A 266 25.20 -1.58 -8.40
N ASN A 267 26.07 -1.95 -9.35
CA ASN A 267 27.11 -2.93 -9.06
C ASN A 267 28.13 -2.27 -8.14
N LYS A 268 28.29 -2.76 -6.92
CA LYS A 268 29.46 -2.43 -6.11
C LYS A 268 30.69 -2.87 -6.90
N VAL A 269 31.45 -1.92 -7.42
CA VAL A 269 32.81 -2.17 -7.84
C VAL A 269 33.55 -2.54 -6.55
N GLU A 270 33.87 -3.81 -6.38
CA GLU A 270 34.83 -4.22 -5.37
C GLU A 270 36.16 -3.53 -5.75
N ASN A 271 36.45 -2.42 -5.06
CA ASN A 271 37.80 -1.90 -5.08
C ASN A 271 38.68 -2.91 -4.35
N ASN A 272 39.24 -3.83 -5.14
CA ASN A 272 40.42 -4.58 -4.76
C ASN A 272 41.61 -3.64 -4.82
N ASP A 273 41.68 -2.67 -3.92
CA ASP A 273 42.93 -2.00 -3.55
C ASP A 273 43.52 -2.71 -2.33
N SER A 274 44.09 -3.86 -2.61
CA SER A 274 45.06 -4.51 -1.74
C SER A 274 46.43 -4.41 -2.40
N MET A 275 47.18 -3.39 -2.04
CA MET A 275 48.62 -3.43 -1.96
C MET A 275 49.11 -2.65 -0.77
#